data_e8fe40964bfe0ef87712c22f8a1138c7
#
_entry.id   e8fe40964bfe0ef87712c22f8a1138c7
#
_cell.length_a   1.000
_cell.length_b   1.000
_cell.length_c   1.000
_cell.angle_alpha   90.00
_cell.angle_beta   90.00
_cell.angle_gamma   90.00
#
_symmetry.space_group_name_H-M   'P 1'
#
loop_
_entity.id
_entity.type
_entity.pdbx_description
1 polymer ?
#
loop_
_entity_poly.entity_id
_entity_poly.type
_entity_poly.pdbx_seq_one_letter_code
_entity_poly.pdbx_strand_id
1 'polypeptide(L)'
;MKKIIKTLFYLFCISTLSFAEEDIENTRDRGIDKMNFYIPVNKQNKYSNFTELDLRKDKNIYKWTMADGYQTLGNNWDIQYKIEREYHVEKKTKAKSHIWDNEIYFLKYHNPINFGGKTFQHKTVLGVKHYEGEYSGNRDNQYYKLYVGQKFSRFFNIGKGGTYLEFETDINKVFGRKKDGYSLLASLKGTSNIGYGVQFSNVLEYEYLNYNQYKNAHKTKWETVLRWTYEINENIAFSPEVTFKVEKYNNSKENYLIESSAGPYVLFTKNINDDLRIYGKVGVPVFRKDESKAEGYRYSKSQASAYGKIGFEYIF
;
A
#
# COMPACT_ATOMS: atom_id res chain seq x y z
N MET A 1 9.78 5.68 23.35
CA MET A 1 9.75 5.49 21.90
C MET A 1 10.86 4.56 21.37
N LYS A 2 12.17 4.84 21.60
CA LYS A 2 13.28 3.97 21.13
C LYS A 2 13.18 2.50 21.61
N LYS A 3 12.75 2.23 22.85
CA LYS A 3 12.56 0.87 23.35
C LYS A 3 11.39 0.15 22.67
N ILE A 4 10.28 0.84 22.42
CA ILE A 4 9.10 0.25 21.75
C ILE A 4 9.43 -0.11 20.30
N ILE A 5 10.13 0.77 19.57
CA ILE A 5 10.55 0.52 18.18
C ILE A 5 11.51 -0.67 18.13
N LYS A 6 12.48 -0.77 19.07
CA LYS A 6 13.35 -1.94 19.16
C LYS A 6 12.58 -3.22 19.46
N THR A 7 11.65 -3.20 20.42
CA THR A 7 10.86 -4.38 20.77
C THR A 7 9.97 -4.83 19.61
N LEU A 8 9.35 -3.90 18.90
CA LEU A 8 8.53 -4.21 17.71
C LEU A 8 9.39 -4.70 16.54
N PHE A 9 10.60 -4.14 16.35
CA PHE A 9 11.56 -4.64 15.38
C PHE A 9 12.05 -6.05 15.73
N TYR A 10 12.32 -6.34 17.01
CA TYR A 10 12.66 -7.68 17.47
C TYR A 10 11.50 -8.66 17.29
N LEU A 11 10.26 -8.27 17.64
CA LEU A 11 9.07 -9.09 17.38
C LEU A 11 8.86 -9.34 15.88
N PHE A 12 9.09 -8.35 15.03
CA PHE A 12 9.06 -8.50 13.58
C PHE A 12 10.15 -9.48 13.10
N CYS A 13 11.40 -9.31 13.55
CA CYS A 13 12.51 -10.20 13.20
C CYS A 13 12.31 -11.63 13.75
N ILE A 14 11.82 -11.80 14.97
CA ILE A 14 11.57 -13.11 15.58
C ILE A 14 10.43 -13.83 14.85
N SER A 15 9.37 -13.13 14.48
CA SER A 15 8.26 -13.74 13.71
C SER A 15 8.67 -14.16 12.31
N THR A 16 9.75 -13.58 11.75
CA THR A 16 10.26 -13.91 10.41
C THR A 16 11.38 -14.96 10.42
N LEU A 17 12.03 -15.23 11.58
CA LEU A 17 13.22 -16.08 11.64
C LEU A 17 13.00 -17.52 12.17
N SER A 18 11.82 -17.85 12.69
CA SER A 18 11.64 -19.09 13.50
C SER A 18 10.89 -20.23 12.83
N PHE A 19 10.74 -20.31 11.50
CA PHE A 19 9.92 -21.37 10.89
C PHE A 19 10.59 -22.12 9.75
N ALA A 20 10.38 -23.45 9.73
CA ALA A 20 10.96 -24.40 8.81
C ALA A 20 10.28 -24.40 7.42
N GLU A 21 11.06 -24.79 6.41
CA GLU A 21 10.61 -24.93 5.04
C GLU A 21 9.70 -26.15 4.86
N GLU A 22 8.52 -25.95 4.27
CA GLU A 22 7.74 -26.97 3.58
C GLU A 22 7.27 -26.51 2.19
N ASP A 23 7.15 -27.45 1.27
CA ASP A 23 7.00 -27.24 -0.17
C ASP A 23 5.80 -26.41 -0.63
N ILE A 24 6.02 -25.63 -1.69
CA ILE A 24 5.19 -24.55 -2.22
C ILE A 24 3.95 -25.02 -3.03
N GLU A 25 3.80 -26.32 -3.33
CA GLU A 25 2.82 -26.77 -4.34
C GLU A 25 1.35 -26.82 -3.90
N ASN A 26 1.04 -26.78 -2.62
CA ASN A 26 -0.31 -27.14 -2.12
C ASN A 26 -1.19 -25.99 -1.60
N THR A 27 -0.84 -24.72 -1.82
CA THR A 27 -1.63 -23.58 -1.31
C THR A 27 -2.59 -22.95 -2.32
N ARG A 28 -2.77 -23.59 -3.48
CA ARG A 28 -3.54 -23.03 -4.63
C ARG A 28 -5.06 -22.89 -4.43
N ASP A 29 -5.64 -23.54 -3.43
CA ASP A 29 -7.10 -23.76 -3.43
C ASP A 29 -7.89 -23.15 -2.27
N ARG A 30 -7.36 -22.16 -1.56
CA ARG A 30 -8.10 -21.56 -0.45
C ARG A 30 -8.47 -20.10 -0.75
N GLY A 31 -9.79 -19.84 -0.81
CA GLY A 31 -10.50 -18.62 -1.18
C GLY A 31 -9.99 -17.24 -0.69
N ILE A 32 -8.87 -17.19 0.00
CA ILE A 32 -8.22 -15.98 0.51
C ILE A 32 -7.55 -15.16 -0.61
N ASP A 33 -7.19 -15.80 -1.74
CA ASP A 33 -6.61 -15.15 -2.92
C ASP A 33 -7.62 -14.24 -3.64
N LYS A 34 -8.91 -14.38 -3.35
CA LYS A 34 -9.97 -13.63 -4.02
C LYS A 34 -10.13 -12.19 -3.54
N MET A 35 -9.50 -11.81 -2.42
CA MET A 35 -9.73 -10.52 -1.77
C MET A 35 -8.47 -9.66 -1.65
N ASN A 36 -7.94 -9.22 -2.77
CA ASN A 36 -7.03 -8.06 -2.91
C ASN A 36 -5.88 -7.90 -1.91
N PHE A 37 -5.20 -8.97 -1.51
CA PHE A 37 -3.85 -8.85 -1.02
C PHE A 37 -2.90 -9.35 -2.10
N TYR A 38 -2.00 -8.48 -2.49
CA TYR A 38 -0.94 -8.74 -3.43
C TYR A 38 0.03 -9.79 -2.85
N ILE A 39 -0.33 -11.06 -2.95
CA ILE A 39 0.65 -12.12 -2.95
C ILE A 39 0.86 -12.44 -4.43
N PRO A 40 1.98 -12.07 -5.05
CA PRO A 40 2.22 -12.34 -6.46
C PRO A 40 2.59 -13.80 -6.67
N VAL A 41 1.72 -14.74 -6.31
CA VAL A 41 1.95 -16.18 -6.47
C VAL A 41 1.60 -16.66 -7.87
N ASN A 42 0.75 -15.93 -8.59
CA ASN A 42 0.49 -16.19 -10.02
C ASN A 42 0.58 -14.87 -10.79
N LYS A 43 1.51 -14.82 -11.75
CA LYS A 43 1.64 -13.75 -12.73
C LYS A 43 0.50 -13.84 -13.75
N GLN A 44 -0.70 -13.50 -13.36
CA GLN A 44 -1.82 -13.35 -14.30
C GLN A 44 -1.87 -11.90 -14.74
N ASN A 45 -1.97 -11.68 -16.05
CA ASN A 45 -2.26 -10.37 -16.58
C ASN A 45 -3.60 -9.89 -16.01
N LYS A 46 -3.62 -8.65 -15.53
CA LYS A 46 -4.74 -8.16 -14.75
C LYS A 46 -4.98 -6.69 -15.00
N TYR A 47 -6.24 -6.32 -15.12
CA TYR A 47 -6.72 -4.95 -15.14
C TYR A 47 -7.85 -4.78 -14.14
N SER A 48 -7.80 -3.73 -13.33
CA SER A 48 -8.85 -3.38 -12.37
C SER A 48 -9.27 -1.93 -12.54
N ASN A 49 -10.56 -1.67 -12.35
CA ASN A 49 -11.14 -0.34 -12.23
C ASN A 49 -12.03 -0.33 -11.00
N PHE A 50 -11.94 0.71 -10.17
CA PHE A 50 -12.78 0.81 -8.99
C PHE A 50 -12.98 2.25 -8.51
N THR A 51 -14.09 2.45 -7.81
CA THR A 51 -14.43 3.70 -7.14
C THR A 51 -14.50 3.46 -5.64
N GLU A 52 -13.96 4.41 -4.88
CA GLU A 52 -14.01 4.42 -3.42
C GLU A 52 -14.66 5.71 -2.93
N LEU A 53 -15.41 5.59 -1.85
CA LEU A 53 -16.05 6.69 -1.14
C LEU A 53 -15.71 6.60 0.34
N ASP A 54 -15.09 7.63 0.89
CA ASP A 54 -14.82 7.77 2.33
C ASP A 54 -15.57 8.99 2.85
N LEU A 55 -16.65 8.73 3.58
CA LEU A 55 -17.51 9.76 4.17
C LEU A 55 -17.07 10.04 5.60
N ARG A 56 -16.36 11.13 5.82
CA ARG A 56 -15.89 11.59 7.11
C ARG A 56 -16.79 12.71 7.67
N LYS A 57 -16.64 13.02 8.95
CA LYS A 57 -17.40 14.10 9.59
C LYS A 57 -17.10 15.46 8.97
N ASP A 58 -15.88 15.73 8.59
CA ASP A 58 -15.38 17.01 8.09
C ASP A 58 -15.32 17.13 6.57
N LYS A 59 -15.11 16.01 5.88
CA LYS A 59 -14.94 15.96 4.43
C LYS A 59 -15.46 14.67 3.83
N ASN A 60 -15.75 14.70 2.56
CA ASN A 60 -15.95 13.53 1.73
C ASN A 60 -14.76 13.37 0.79
N ILE A 61 -14.31 12.14 0.63
CA ILE A 61 -13.24 11.77 -0.30
C ILE A 61 -13.84 10.81 -1.31
N TYR A 62 -13.72 11.16 -2.58
CA TYR A 62 -14.09 10.32 -3.72
C TYR A 62 -12.81 9.95 -4.44
N LYS A 63 -12.57 8.67 -4.62
CA LYS A 63 -11.39 8.18 -5.31
C LYS A 63 -11.84 7.28 -6.47
N TRP A 64 -11.30 7.52 -7.62
CA TRP A 64 -11.52 6.71 -8.80
C TRP A 64 -10.18 6.21 -9.33
N THR A 65 -9.97 4.92 -9.25
CA THR A 65 -8.85 4.23 -9.90
C THR A 65 -9.34 3.78 -11.26
N MET A 66 -8.97 4.54 -12.28
CA MET A 66 -9.38 4.31 -13.67
C MET A 66 -8.70 3.09 -14.27
N ALA A 67 -7.46 2.83 -13.85
CA ALA A 67 -6.71 1.66 -14.24
C ALA A 67 -5.72 1.29 -13.12
N ASP A 68 -5.70 0.05 -12.72
CA ASP A 68 -4.68 -0.57 -11.86
C ASP A 68 -4.42 -1.96 -12.44
N GLY A 69 -3.20 -2.20 -12.91
CA GLY A 69 -2.95 -3.40 -13.65
C GLY A 69 -1.53 -3.88 -13.61
N TYR A 70 -1.41 -5.10 -14.07
CA TYR A 70 -0.18 -5.85 -14.22
C TYR A 70 -0.24 -6.65 -15.51
N GLN A 71 0.83 -6.60 -16.30
CA GLN A 71 0.95 -7.33 -17.54
C GLN A 71 2.36 -7.87 -17.74
N THR A 72 2.47 -9.13 -18.13
CA THR A 72 3.71 -9.74 -18.54
C THR A 72 4.00 -9.39 -20.01
N LEU A 73 5.16 -8.79 -20.25
CA LEU A 73 5.61 -8.37 -21.58
C LEU A 73 6.49 -9.41 -22.28
N GLY A 74 6.86 -10.51 -21.60
CA GLY A 74 7.82 -11.48 -22.07
C GLY A 74 9.27 -11.12 -21.76
N ASN A 75 10.22 -12.03 -22.06
CA ASN A 75 11.66 -11.83 -21.83
C ASN A 75 12.01 -11.39 -20.39
N ASN A 76 11.29 -11.87 -19.39
CA ASN A 76 11.42 -11.51 -17.98
C ASN A 76 11.10 -10.04 -17.69
N TRP A 77 10.28 -9.38 -18.48
CA TRP A 77 9.76 -8.06 -18.24
C TRP A 77 8.27 -8.10 -17.92
N ASP A 78 7.89 -7.30 -16.94
CA ASP A 78 6.51 -7.02 -16.59
C ASP A 78 6.29 -5.51 -16.54
N ILE A 79 5.05 -5.08 -16.72
CA ILE A 79 4.61 -3.71 -16.52
C ILE A 79 3.54 -3.68 -15.43
N GLN A 80 3.66 -2.72 -14.53
CA GLN A 80 2.62 -2.34 -13.58
C GLN A 80 2.22 -0.91 -13.83
N TYR A 81 0.94 -0.61 -13.74
CA TYR A 81 0.45 0.74 -13.95
C TYR A 81 -0.73 1.04 -13.04
N LYS A 82 -0.82 2.32 -12.65
CA LYS A 82 -1.92 2.85 -11.86
C LYS A 82 -2.27 4.25 -12.35
N ILE A 83 -3.54 4.50 -12.61
CA ILE A 83 -4.09 5.81 -12.98
C ILE A 83 -5.21 6.12 -11.99
N GLU A 84 -5.01 7.12 -11.16
CA GLU A 84 -5.89 7.42 -10.05
C GLU A 84 -6.23 8.90 -9.99
N ARG A 85 -7.49 9.19 -9.69
CA ARG A 85 -7.97 10.51 -9.39
C ARG A 85 -8.70 10.53 -8.06
N GLU A 86 -8.34 11.47 -7.21
CA GLU A 86 -8.99 11.68 -5.92
C GLU A 86 -9.58 13.09 -5.85
N TYR A 87 -10.75 13.19 -5.25
CA TYR A 87 -11.49 14.43 -5.11
C TYR A 87 -11.97 14.57 -3.66
N HIS A 88 -11.57 15.67 -3.01
CA HIS A 88 -11.99 15.97 -1.65
C HIS A 88 -12.96 17.15 -1.63
N VAL A 89 -13.96 17.07 -0.76
CA VAL A 89 -14.90 18.17 -0.50
C VAL A 89 -14.97 18.41 1.00
N GLU A 90 -14.45 19.55 1.45
CA GLU A 90 -14.58 19.99 2.83
C GLU A 90 -16.02 20.40 3.15
N LYS A 91 -16.62 19.82 4.19
CA LYS A 91 -18.06 20.04 4.49
C LYS A 91 -18.35 21.45 5.00
N LYS A 92 -17.44 22.05 5.77
CA LYS A 92 -17.63 23.37 6.34
C LYS A 92 -17.38 24.50 5.32
N THR A 93 -16.24 24.48 4.69
CA THR A 93 -15.77 25.55 3.80
C THR A 93 -16.24 25.36 2.37
N LYS A 94 -16.73 24.15 2.01
CA LYS A 94 -17.01 23.72 0.64
C LYS A 94 -15.79 23.78 -0.27
N ALA A 95 -14.59 23.94 0.30
CA ALA A 95 -13.34 23.90 -0.44
C ALA A 95 -13.16 22.53 -1.11
N LYS A 96 -12.63 22.56 -2.30
CA LYS A 96 -12.43 21.39 -3.14
C LYS A 96 -10.94 21.20 -3.41
N SER A 97 -10.48 19.96 -3.42
CA SER A 97 -9.15 19.61 -3.91
C SER A 97 -9.21 18.42 -4.84
N HIS A 98 -8.34 18.43 -5.82
CA HIS A 98 -8.17 17.37 -6.79
C HIS A 98 -6.75 16.83 -6.71
N ILE A 99 -6.61 15.51 -6.80
CA ILE A 99 -5.32 14.83 -6.82
C ILE A 99 -5.33 13.87 -8.00
N TRP A 100 -4.29 13.95 -8.84
CA TRP A 100 -3.95 12.93 -9.82
C TRP A 100 -2.70 12.20 -9.33
N ASP A 101 -2.75 10.88 -9.31
CA ASP A 101 -1.64 10.01 -8.95
C ASP A 101 -1.52 8.89 -9.98
N ASN A 102 -0.58 9.06 -10.90
CA ASN A 102 -0.37 8.14 -12.01
C ASN A 102 1.02 7.52 -11.90
N GLU A 103 1.10 6.21 -12.04
CA GLU A 103 2.34 5.46 -11.90
C GLU A 103 2.45 4.40 -13.00
N ILE A 104 3.65 4.25 -13.56
CA ILE A 104 3.99 3.17 -14.47
C ILE A 104 5.37 2.63 -14.05
N TYR A 105 5.45 1.32 -13.89
CA TYR A 105 6.66 0.61 -13.51
C TYR A 105 6.94 -0.51 -14.50
N PHE A 106 8.18 -0.62 -14.94
CA PHE A 106 8.74 -1.75 -15.65
C PHE A 106 9.58 -2.57 -14.67
N LEU A 107 9.32 -3.86 -14.60
CA LEU A 107 9.97 -4.81 -13.72
C LEU A 107 10.79 -5.79 -14.55
N LYS A 108 12.13 -5.77 -14.41
CA LYS A 108 13.01 -6.75 -15.02
C LYS A 108 13.34 -7.82 -14.00
N TYR A 109 12.97 -9.05 -14.28
CA TYR A 109 13.34 -10.21 -13.45
C TYR A 109 14.73 -10.71 -13.80
N HIS A 110 15.51 -10.98 -12.79
CA HIS A 110 16.84 -11.57 -12.88
C HIS A 110 16.86 -12.97 -12.29
N ASN A 111 18.00 -13.63 -12.43
CA ASN A 111 18.20 -14.89 -11.73
C ASN A 111 18.10 -14.69 -10.22
N PRO A 112 17.49 -15.63 -9.49
CA PRO A 112 17.40 -15.54 -8.04
C PRO A 112 18.78 -15.45 -7.39
N ILE A 113 18.87 -14.75 -6.29
CA ILE A 113 20.09 -14.55 -5.51
C ILE A 113 20.01 -15.37 -4.22
N ASN A 114 21.07 -16.10 -3.90
CA ASN A 114 21.21 -16.82 -2.64
C ASN A 114 21.92 -15.93 -1.61
N PHE A 115 21.26 -15.71 -0.48
CA PHE A 115 21.81 -14.97 0.64
C PHE A 115 21.52 -15.71 1.95
N GLY A 116 22.57 -16.02 2.73
CA GLY A 116 22.45 -16.74 4.00
C GLY A 116 21.78 -18.13 3.85
N GLY A 117 22.04 -18.85 2.75
CA GLY A 117 21.41 -20.15 2.46
C GLY A 117 19.93 -20.05 2.04
N LYS A 118 19.44 -18.86 1.79
CA LYS A 118 18.06 -18.59 1.37
C LYS A 118 18.01 -17.95 -0.01
N THR A 119 17.10 -18.39 -0.86
CA THR A 119 16.91 -17.91 -2.24
C THR A 119 15.89 -16.77 -2.27
N PHE A 120 16.25 -15.64 -2.88
CA PHE A 120 15.40 -14.48 -3.08
C PHE A 120 15.17 -14.23 -4.57
N GLN A 121 13.95 -13.93 -4.95
CA GLN A 121 13.67 -13.36 -6.27
C GLN A 121 14.27 -11.96 -6.34
N HIS A 122 14.90 -11.64 -7.47
CA HIS A 122 15.54 -10.34 -7.70
C HIS A 122 14.90 -9.65 -8.90
N LYS A 123 14.59 -8.36 -8.75
CA LYS A 123 14.00 -7.53 -9.81
C LYS A 123 14.64 -6.16 -9.83
N THR A 124 14.88 -5.62 -11.04
CA THR A 124 15.12 -4.19 -11.24
C THR A 124 13.79 -3.50 -11.54
N VAL A 125 13.58 -2.35 -10.94
CA VAL A 125 12.40 -1.49 -11.14
C VAL A 125 12.81 -0.23 -11.87
N LEU A 126 12.12 0.09 -12.95
CA LEU A 126 12.22 1.37 -13.64
C LEU A 126 10.82 1.96 -13.67
N GLY A 127 10.63 3.17 -13.18
CA GLY A 127 9.28 3.71 -13.10
C GLY A 127 9.19 5.21 -13.24
N VAL A 128 7.99 5.64 -13.57
CA VAL A 128 7.61 7.05 -13.65
C VAL A 128 6.35 7.24 -12.83
N LYS A 129 6.34 8.26 -12.00
CA LYS A 129 5.17 8.75 -11.30
C LYS A 129 4.89 10.19 -11.71
N HIS A 130 3.64 10.48 -12.01
CA HIS A 130 3.11 11.83 -12.14
C HIS A 130 2.14 12.08 -10.98
N TYR A 131 2.38 13.16 -10.27
CA TYR A 131 1.50 13.63 -9.20
C TYR A 131 1.10 15.08 -9.47
N GLU A 132 -0.18 15.36 -9.39
CA GLU A 132 -0.72 16.72 -9.43
C GLU A 132 -1.76 16.88 -8.32
N GLY A 133 -1.48 17.80 -7.39
CA GLY A 133 -2.42 18.17 -6.31
C GLY A 133 -2.85 19.62 -6.46
N GLU A 134 -4.14 19.84 -6.64
CA GLU A 134 -4.76 21.17 -6.68
C GLU A 134 -5.58 21.39 -5.40
N TYR A 135 -5.26 22.47 -4.66
CA TYR A 135 -5.99 22.92 -3.49
C TYR A 135 -6.51 24.32 -3.71
N SER A 136 -7.84 24.51 -3.76
CA SER A 136 -8.49 25.84 -3.93
C SER A 136 -7.91 26.65 -5.10
N GLY A 137 -7.66 25.97 -6.23
CA GLY A 137 -7.09 26.60 -7.44
C GLY A 137 -5.57 26.73 -7.45
N ASN A 138 -4.87 26.33 -6.39
CA ASN A 138 -3.41 26.35 -6.35
C ASN A 138 -2.83 24.97 -6.77
N ARG A 139 -2.08 24.94 -7.90
CA ARG A 139 -1.44 23.75 -8.49
C ARG A 139 0.04 23.60 -8.16
N ASP A 140 0.49 24.16 -7.06
CA ASP A 140 1.92 24.17 -6.69
C ASP A 140 2.51 22.78 -6.38
N ASN A 141 1.68 21.75 -6.22
CA ASN A 141 2.12 20.38 -5.91
C ASN A 141 2.17 19.45 -7.13
N GLN A 142 2.57 19.95 -8.28
CA GLN A 142 2.81 19.11 -9.44
C GLN A 142 4.26 18.68 -9.52
N TYR A 143 4.49 17.37 -9.74
CA TYR A 143 5.83 16.82 -9.97
C TYR A 143 5.79 15.51 -10.75
N TYR A 144 6.90 15.21 -11.41
CA TYR A 144 7.23 13.91 -11.97
C TYR A 144 8.33 13.29 -11.16
N LYS A 145 8.28 11.98 -10.95
CA LYS A 145 9.31 11.22 -10.25
C LYS A 145 9.74 10.04 -11.10
N LEU A 146 11.03 9.98 -11.40
CA LEU A 146 11.65 8.83 -12.06
C LEU A 146 12.24 7.91 -10.99
N TYR A 147 12.01 6.63 -11.12
CA TYR A 147 12.48 5.60 -10.20
C TYR A 147 13.46 4.66 -10.88
N VAL A 148 14.55 4.36 -10.21
CA VAL A 148 15.43 3.24 -10.53
C VAL A 148 15.70 2.50 -9.23
N GLY A 149 15.31 1.25 -9.17
CA GLY A 149 15.39 0.49 -7.93
C GLY A 149 15.68 -0.98 -8.09
N GLN A 150 15.90 -1.62 -6.95
CA GLN A 150 16.09 -3.06 -6.83
C GLN A 150 15.12 -3.60 -5.80
N LYS A 151 14.48 -4.74 -6.13
CA LYS A 151 13.59 -5.48 -5.25
C LYS A 151 14.09 -6.88 -5.03
N PHE A 152 14.08 -7.31 -3.80
CA PHE A 152 14.39 -8.66 -3.37
C PHE A 152 13.19 -9.20 -2.62
N SER A 153 12.66 -10.32 -3.02
CA SER A 153 11.48 -10.88 -2.37
C SER A 153 11.58 -12.37 -2.17
N ARG A 154 10.93 -12.84 -1.12
CA ARG A 154 10.82 -14.26 -0.82
C ARG A 154 9.49 -14.57 -0.17
N PHE A 155 8.98 -15.75 -0.48
CA PHE A 155 7.85 -16.35 0.20
C PHE A 155 8.34 -17.41 1.20
N PHE A 156 7.73 -17.45 2.38
CA PHE A 156 7.98 -18.44 3.42
C PHE A 156 6.65 -19.07 3.82
N ASN A 157 6.62 -20.39 3.94
CA ASN A 157 5.49 -21.08 4.54
C ASN A 157 5.56 -20.96 6.06
N ILE A 158 4.46 -20.60 6.71
CA ILE A 158 4.35 -20.50 8.17
C ILE A 158 3.09 -21.23 8.59
N GLY A 159 3.26 -22.44 9.16
CA GLY A 159 2.13 -23.27 9.60
C GLY A 159 1.13 -23.54 8.48
N LYS A 160 -0.14 -23.16 8.68
CA LYS A 160 -1.22 -23.27 7.67
C LYS A 160 -1.30 -22.08 6.72
N GLY A 161 -0.38 -21.13 6.82
CA GLY A 161 -0.34 -19.91 6.04
C GLY A 161 1.04 -19.65 5.45
N GLY A 162 1.28 -18.44 5.00
CA GLY A 162 2.55 -18.05 4.42
C GLY A 162 2.86 -16.58 4.64
N THR A 163 4.13 -16.24 4.55
CA THR A 163 4.61 -14.85 4.65
C THR A 163 5.35 -14.49 3.37
N TYR A 164 4.95 -13.41 2.74
CA TYR A 164 5.70 -12.74 1.69
C TYR A 164 6.51 -11.60 2.29
N LEU A 165 7.80 -11.56 1.98
CA LEU A 165 8.71 -10.51 2.38
C LEU A 165 9.32 -9.86 1.13
N GLU A 166 9.32 -8.53 1.09
CA GLU A 166 9.94 -7.75 0.02
C GLU A 166 10.80 -6.64 0.62
N PHE A 167 12.04 -6.58 0.18
CA PHE A 167 12.96 -5.47 0.42
C PHE A 167 13.15 -4.70 -0.89
N GLU A 168 13.05 -3.38 -0.84
CA GLU A 168 13.16 -2.48 -1.99
C GLU A 168 14.08 -1.32 -1.67
N THR A 169 14.95 -0.96 -2.62
CA THR A 169 15.77 0.25 -2.56
C THR A 169 15.65 1.01 -3.87
N ASP A 170 15.34 2.31 -3.81
CA ASP A 170 15.17 3.15 -4.99
C ASP A 170 15.99 4.41 -4.89
N ILE A 171 16.55 4.80 -6.04
CA ILE A 171 17.05 6.14 -6.30
C ILE A 171 16.03 6.85 -7.15
N ASN A 172 15.61 8.03 -6.70
CA ASN A 172 14.53 8.75 -7.37
C ASN A 172 15.01 10.15 -7.75
N LYS A 173 14.75 10.55 -8.99
CA LYS A 173 14.86 11.95 -9.43
C LYS A 173 13.46 12.54 -9.52
N VAL A 174 13.27 13.68 -8.87
CA VAL A 174 11.99 14.41 -8.85
C VAL A 174 12.16 15.70 -9.61
N PHE A 175 11.18 16.01 -10.46
CA PHE A 175 11.10 17.22 -11.27
C PHE A 175 9.78 17.91 -10.96
N GLY A 176 9.83 19.08 -10.37
CA GLY A 176 8.64 19.83 -10.04
C GLY A 176 8.96 21.19 -9.45
N ARG A 177 8.04 22.12 -9.56
CA ARG A 177 8.25 23.52 -9.17
C ARG A 177 8.71 23.67 -7.72
N LYS A 178 8.12 22.92 -6.79
CA LYS A 178 8.44 22.95 -5.36
C LYS A 178 9.23 21.73 -4.87
N LYS A 179 9.28 20.67 -5.68
CA LYS A 179 9.89 19.39 -5.31
C LYS A 179 10.93 18.95 -6.33
N ASP A 180 11.78 19.87 -6.80
CA ASP A 180 12.91 19.47 -7.65
C ASP A 180 14.07 18.97 -6.79
N GLY A 181 14.62 17.80 -7.16
CA GLY A 181 15.72 17.18 -6.40
C GLY A 181 15.76 15.67 -6.57
N TYR A 182 16.25 14.99 -5.53
CA TYR A 182 16.31 13.53 -5.53
C TYR A 182 15.93 12.95 -4.17
N SER A 183 15.58 11.67 -4.14
CA SER A 183 15.43 10.91 -2.90
C SER A 183 16.01 9.51 -3.03
N LEU A 184 16.37 8.94 -1.88
CA LEU A 184 16.78 7.55 -1.75
C LEU A 184 15.78 6.87 -0.82
N LEU A 185 15.16 5.78 -1.29
CA LEU A 185 14.18 5.00 -0.53
C LEU A 185 14.76 3.64 -0.18
N ALA A 186 14.57 3.21 1.05
CA ALA A 186 14.67 1.82 1.48
C ALA A 186 13.34 1.42 2.12
N SER A 187 12.79 0.29 1.70
CA SER A 187 11.49 -0.19 2.15
C SER A 187 11.56 -1.69 2.46
N LEU A 188 10.93 -2.08 3.55
CA LEU A 188 10.71 -3.46 3.93
C LEU A 188 9.21 -3.69 4.06
N LYS A 189 8.66 -4.59 3.25
CA LYS A 189 7.25 -4.94 3.24
C LYS A 189 7.10 -6.41 3.61
N GLY A 190 6.16 -6.71 4.48
CA GLY A 190 5.84 -8.07 4.88
C GLY A 190 4.33 -8.27 4.92
N THR A 191 3.85 -9.35 4.35
CA THR A 191 2.45 -9.76 4.45
C THR A 191 2.42 -11.21 4.87
N SER A 192 1.77 -11.50 5.98
CA SER A 192 1.63 -12.83 6.56
C SER A 192 0.16 -13.24 6.59
N ASN A 193 -0.11 -14.43 6.07
CA ASN A 193 -1.36 -15.13 6.30
C ASN A 193 -1.10 -16.14 7.43
N ILE A 194 -1.72 -15.90 8.59
CA ILE A 194 -1.49 -16.72 9.80
C ILE A 194 -2.40 -17.97 9.80
N GLY A 195 -3.34 -18.04 8.87
CA GLY A 195 -4.42 -19.04 8.84
C GLY A 195 -5.70 -18.52 9.49
N TYR A 196 -6.78 -19.28 9.38
CA TYR A 196 -8.11 -18.93 9.90
C TYR A 196 -8.65 -17.56 9.42
N GLY A 197 -8.22 -17.11 8.24
CA GLY A 197 -8.61 -15.81 7.66
C GLY A 197 -7.87 -14.61 8.24
N VAL A 198 -6.88 -14.81 9.13
CA VAL A 198 -6.10 -13.72 9.74
C VAL A 198 -4.94 -13.35 8.85
N GLN A 199 -4.88 -12.08 8.47
CA GLN A 199 -3.80 -11.47 7.72
C GLN A 199 -3.17 -10.31 8.48
N PHE A 200 -1.85 -10.21 8.36
CA PHE A 200 -1.06 -9.16 8.97
C PHE A 200 -0.09 -8.59 7.93
N SER A 201 -0.15 -7.30 7.69
CA SER A 201 0.75 -6.61 6.77
C SER A 201 1.51 -5.51 7.48
N ASN A 202 2.80 -5.39 7.17
CA ASN A 202 3.67 -4.33 7.64
C ASN A 202 4.42 -3.70 6.48
N VAL A 203 4.57 -2.38 6.53
CA VAL A 203 5.44 -1.61 5.67
C VAL A 203 6.30 -0.70 6.54
N LEU A 204 7.60 -0.83 6.40
CA LEU A 204 8.58 0.06 7.01
C LEU A 204 9.36 0.73 5.89
N GLU A 205 9.32 2.06 5.82
CA GLU A 205 10.02 2.84 4.81
C GLU A 205 10.92 3.87 5.47
N TYR A 206 12.10 4.04 4.91
CA TYR A 206 13.02 5.12 5.22
C TYR A 206 13.37 5.81 3.92
N GLU A 207 13.14 7.12 3.83
CA GLU A 207 13.43 7.93 2.66
C GLU A 207 14.29 9.12 3.05
N TYR A 208 15.45 9.25 2.41
CA TYR A 208 16.23 10.46 2.42
C TYR A 208 15.73 11.38 1.32
N LEU A 209 15.45 12.64 1.66
CA LEU A 209 14.87 13.64 0.77
C LEU A 209 15.83 14.79 0.59
N ASN A 210 16.14 15.12 -0.63
CA ASN A 210 16.92 16.32 -0.97
C ASN A 210 16.24 17.09 -2.09
N TYR A 211 15.11 17.71 -1.75
CA TYR A 211 14.30 18.55 -2.64
C TYR A 211 14.50 20.02 -2.27
N ASN A 212 14.11 20.91 -3.18
CA ASN A 212 14.09 22.35 -2.90
C ASN A 212 13.35 22.70 -1.61
N GLN A 213 12.26 22.00 -1.31
CA GLN A 213 11.42 22.19 -0.12
C GLN A 213 11.95 21.45 1.13
N TYR A 214 12.68 20.35 0.96
CA TYR A 214 13.18 19.46 2.02
C TYR A 214 14.64 19.15 1.79
N LYS A 215 15.55 20.07 2.16
CA LYS A 215 16.99 19.83 2.04
C LYS A 215 17.49 18.94 3.18
N ASN A 216 18.14 17.85 2.84
CA ASN A 216 18.72 16.89 3.82
C ASN A 216 17.70 16.39 4.84
N ALA A 217 16.48 16.12 4.41
CA ALA A 217 15.42 15.59 5.26
C ALA A 217 15.41 14.07 5.26
N HIS A 218 14.91 13.51 6.34
CA HIS A 218 14.66 12.09 6.46
C HIS A 218 13.18 11.86 6.77
N LYS A 219 12.56 10.96 6.04
CA LYS A 219 11.20 10.49 6.28
C LYS A 219 11.25 9.03 6.73
N THR A 220 10.57 8.72 7.80
CA THR A 220 10.32 7.34 8.23
C THR A 220 8.83 7.09 8.19
N LYS A 221 8.39 6.00 7.60
CA LYS A 221 7.00 5.54 7.60
C LYS A 221 6.94 4.14 8.17
N TRP A 222 5.96 3.92 9.01
CA TRP A 222 5.56 2.59 9.46
C TRP A 222 4.06 2.47 9.32
N GLU A 223 3.63 1.42 8.64
CA GLU A 223 2.22 1.10 8.44
C GLU A 223 1.97 -0.37 8.77
N THR A 224 0.92 -0.63 9.51
CA THR A 224 0.49 -1.98 9.91
C THR A 224 -0.98 -2.13 9.64
N VAL A 225 -1.35 -3.24 9.04
CA VAL A 225 -2.75 -3.63 8.84
C VAL A 225 -2.94 -5.02 9.42
N LEU A 226 -3.89 -5.16 10.31
CA LEU A 226 -4.38 -6.45 10.79
C LEU A 226 -5.81 -6.62 10.27
N ARG A 227 -6.06 -7.73 9.61
CA ARG A 227 -7.37 -8.08 9.04
C ARG A 227 -7.73 -9.50 9.43
N TRP A 228 -8.98 -9.71 9.75
CA TRP A 228 -9.56 -11.03 9.88
C TRP A 228 -10.70 -11.17 8.89
N THR A 229 -10.65 -12.15 8.01
CA THR A 229 -11.68 -12.40 7.00
C THR A 229 -12.41 -13.69 7.35
N TYR A 230 -13.72 -13.58 7.55
CA TYR A 230 -14.62 -14.69 7.78
C TYR A 230 -15.57 -14.81 6.60
N GLU A 231 -15.48 -15.89 5.85
CA GLU A 231 -16.36 -16.16 4.70
C GLU A 231 -17.74 -16.59 5.18
N ILE A 232 -18.78 -15.82 4.82
CA ILE A 232 -20.17 -16.13 5.09
C ILE A 232 -20.68 -17.09 4.03
N ASN A 233 -20.33 -16.83 2.77
CA ASN A 233 -20.56 -17.69 1.62
C ASN A 233 -19.54 -17.39 0.52
N GLU A 234 -19.66 -18.02 -0.64
CA GLU A 234 -18.74 -17.85 -1.78
C GLU A 234 -18.61 -16.40 -2.31
N ASN A 235 -19.60 -15.55 -2.05
CA ASN A 235 -19.66 -14.18 -2.56
C ASN A 235 -19.52 -13.12 -1.48
N ILE A 236 -19.69 -13.46 -0.21
CA ILE A 236 -19.75 -12.50 0.89
C ILE A 236 -18.83 -12.94 2.02
N ALA A 237 -18.03 -12.00 2.52
CA ALA A 237 -17.23 -12.20 3.72
C ALA A 237 -17.34 -11.00 4.67
N PHE A 238 -17.24 -11.26 5.96
CA PHE A 238 -17.09 -10.28 7.00
C PHE A 238 -15.60 -10.10 7.31
N SER A 239 -15.11 -8.86 7.33
CA SER A 239 -13.68 -8.58 7.42
C SER A 239 -13.39 -7.38 8.32
N PRO A 240 -13.35 -7.55 9.65
CA PRO A 240 -12.85 -6.49 10.54
C PRO A 240 -11.38 -6.21 10.26
N GLU A 241 -11.04 -4.92 10.26
CA GLU A 241 -9.70 -4.44 9.94
C GLU A 241 -9.27 -3.36 10.91
N VAL A 242 -8.01 -3.40 11.32
CA VAL A 242 -7.33 -2.36 12.08
C VAL A 242 -6.11 -1.90 11.28
N THR A 243 -6.01 -0.59 11.05
CA THR A 243 -4.88 0.02 10.37
C THR A 243 -4.21 1.03 11.30
N PHE A 244 -2.90 1.00 11.34
CA PHE A 244 -2.08 1.97 12.05
C PHE A 244 -0.96 2.45 11.14
N LYS A 245 -0.79 3.77 11.00
CA LYS A 245 0.25 4.39 10.18
C LYS A 245 0.89 5.54 10.93
N VAL A 246 2.21 5.58 10.90
CA VAL A 246 3.02 6.68 11.41
C VAL A 246 3.98 7.13 10.32
N GLU A 247 3.99 8.43 10.05
CA GLU A 247 5.04 9.08 9.24
C GLU A 247 5.74 10.13 10.09
N LYS A 248 7.06 10.20 10.01
CA LYS A 248 7.87 11.20 10.72
C LYS A 248 8.91 11.79 9.80
N TYR A 249 9.00 13.12 9.82
CA TYR A 249 10.04 13.89 9.13
C TYR A 249 11.03 14.44 10.15
N ASN A 250 12.34 14.34 9.87
CA ASN A 250 13.39 14.65 10.85
C ASN A 250 14.00 16.08 10.71
N ASN A 251 13.69 16.80 9.62
CA ASN A 251 14.27 18.13 9.36
C ASN A 251 13.43 19.30 9.86
N SER A 252 12.21 19.05 10.28
CA SER A 252 11.34 20.05 10.90
C SER A 252 11.04 19.65 12.33
N LYS A 253 11.12 20.62 13.24
CA LYS A 253 10.77 20.35 14.62
C LYS A 253 9.36 19.77 14.68
N GLU A 254 9.29 18.43 14.87
CA GLU A 254 8.09 17.71 15.22
C GLU A 254 7.05 17.46 14.11
N ASN A 255 7.46 17.37 12.84
CA ASN A 255 6.55 16.93 11.78
C ASN A 255 6.32 15.43 11.88
N TYR A 256 5.11 15.06 12.22
CA TYR A 256 4.64 13.68 12.18
C TYR A 256 3.18 13.62 11.74
N LEU A 257 2.81 12.48 11.19
CA LEU A 257 1.43 12.10 10.91
C LEU A 257 1.18 10.73 11.54
N ILE A 258 0.12 10.61 12.32
CA ILE A 258 -0.37 9.35 12.86
C ILE A 258 -1.79 9.17 12.37
N GLU A 259 -2.05 8.07 11.69
CA GLU A 259 -3.39 7.67 11.28
C GLU A 259 -3.69 6.31 11.89
N SER A 260 -4.84 6.17 12.50
CA SER A 260 -5.34 4.87 12.96
C SER A 260 -6.80 4.73 12.58
N SER A 261 -7.17 3.56 12.12
CA SER A 261 -8.56 3.24 11.84
C SER A 261 -8.89 1.81 12.25
N ALA A 262 -10.13 1.60 12.66
CA ALA A 262 -10.66 0.28 12.94
C ALA A 262 -12.12 0.25 12.50
N GLY A 263 -12.54 -0.86 11.92
CA GLY A 263 -13.93 -1.00 11.53
C GLY A 263 -14.26 -2.39 11.02
N PRO A 264 -15.53 -2.76 11.13
CA PRO A 264 -16.06 -3.90 10.44
C PRO A 264 -16.26 -3.56 8.95
N TYR A 265 -15.91 -4.49 8.09
CA TYR A 265 -16.19 -4.40 6.67
C TYR A 265 -16.92 -5.65 6.20
N VAL A 266 -17.79 -5.46 5.24
CA VAL A 266 -18.36 -6.53 4.44
C VAL A 266 -17.72 -6.47 3.06
N LEU A 267 -17.20 -7.59 2.63
CA LEU A 267 -16.63 -7.79 1.32
C LEU A 267 -17.62 -8.57 0.48
N PHE A 268 -17.74 -8.21 -0.78
CA PHE A 268 -18.50 -9.00 -1.73
C PHE A 268 -17.70 -9.21 -3.01
N THR A 269 -17.83 -10.39 -3.59
CA THR A 269 -17.16 -10.75 -4.84
C THR A 269 -18.13 -11.62 -5.65
N LYS A 270 -18.24 -11.33 -6.94
CA LYS A 270 -19.01 -12.15 -7.86
C LYS A 270 -18.25 -12.34 -9.16
N ASN A 271 -17.93 -13.56 -9.50
CA ASN A 271 -17.42 -13.90 -10.80
C ASN A 271 -18.57 -13.83 -11.82
N ILE A 272 -18.38 -13.06 -12.87
CA ILE A 272 -19.31 -12.96 -13.99
C ILE A 272 -19.00 -14.08 -14.99
N ASN A 273 -17.72 -14.33 -15.22
CA ASN A 273 -17.15 -15.44 -15.96
C ASN A 273 -15.74 -15.75 -15.42
N ASP A 274 -14.96 -16.58 -16.10
CA ASP A 274 -13.62 -16.98 -15.64
C ASP A 274 -12.63 -15.82 -15.60
N ASP A 275 -12.81 -14.82 -16.45
CA ASP A 275 -11.89 -13.68 -16.59
C ASP A 275 -12.36 -12.41 -15.86
N LEU A 276 -13.67 -12.25 -15.65
CA LEU A 276 -14.27 -11.03 -15.14
C LEU A 276 -14.93 -11.24 -13.78
N ARG A 277 -14.51 -10.47 -12.79
CA ARG A 277 -15.19 -10.40 -11.50
C ARG A 277 -15.56 -8.98 -11.09
N ILE A 278 -16.67 -8.86 -10.38
CA ILE A 278 -17.07 -7.65 -9.66
C ILE A 278 -16.77 -7.88 -8.19
N TYR A 279 -16.24 -6.84 -7.55
CA TYR A 279 -15.93 -6.89 -6.12
C TYR A 279 -16.28 -5.57 -5.43
N GLY A 280 -16.46 -5.64 -4.12
CA GLY A 280 -16.65 -4.45 -3.33
C GLY A 280 -16.40 -4.65 -1.84
N LYS A 281 -16.33 -3.53 -1.15
CA LYS A 281 -16.08 -3.44 0.29
C LYS A 281 -16.92 -2.31 0.87
N VAL A 282 -17.66 -2.59 1.92
CA VAL A 282 -18.43 -1.58 2.67
C VAL A 282 -18.07 -1.67 4.14
N GLY A 283 -17.77 -0.54 4.76
CA GLY A 283 -17.48 -0.44 6.19
C GLY A 283 -18.33 0.65 6.85
N VAL A 284 -19.10 0.30 7.89
CA VAL A 284 -19.98 1.25 8.58
C VAL A 284 -20.22 0.80 10.02
N PRO A 285 -20.04 1.67 11.01
CA PRO A 285 -19.18 2.85 11.01
C PRO A 285 -17.71 2.46 11.15
N VAL A 286 -16.83 3.27 10.62
CA VAL A 286 -15.39 3.08 10.76
C VAL A 286 -14.85 4.12 11.74
N PHE A 287 -14.22 3.66 12.82
CA PHE A 287 -13.50 4.54 13.72
C PHE A 287 -12.18 4.96 13.07
N ARG A 288 -11.88 6.26 13.14
CA ARG A 288 -10.60 6.82 12.66
C ARG A 288 -10.09 7.87 13.62
N LYS A 289 -8.81 7.86 13.85
CA LYS A 289 -8.08 8.93 14.55
C LYS A 289 -6.91 9.37 13.69
N ASP A 290 -6.87 10.65 13.36
CA ASP A 290 -5.78 11.30 12.64
C ASP A 290 -5.11 12.31 13.58
N GLU A 291 -3.80 12.27 13.69
CA GLU A 291 -3.01 13.21 14.47
C GLU A 291 -1.81 13.67 13.65
N SER A 292 -1.60 14.97 13.54
CA SER A 292 -0.45 15.54 12.87
C SER A 292 0.11 16.72 13.64
N LYS A 293 1.41 16.95 13.51
CA LYS A 293 2.10 18.13 14.02
C LYS A 293 3.06 18.65 12.96
N ALA A 294 2.88 19.91 12.58
CA ALA A 294 3.70 20.60 11.60
C ALA A 294 3.89 22.04 12.03
N GLU A 295 5.13 22.56 12.00
CA GLU A 295 5.46 23.96 12.25
C GLU A 295 4.85 24.55 13.55
N GLY A 296 4.82 23.73 14.62
CA GLY A 296 4.24 24.15 15.90
C GLY A 296 2.72 23.97 16.01
N TYR A 297 2.05 23.62 14.93
CA TYR A 297 0.62 23.35 14.92
C TYR A 297 0.33 21.87 15.19
N ARG A 298 -0.49 21.58 16.21
CA ARG A 298 -0.92 20.21 16.52
C ARG A 298 -2.38 20.04 16.12
N TYR A 299 -2.63 19.02 15.30
CA TYR A 299 -3.96 18.60 14.92
C TYR A 299 -4.23 17.22 15.49
N SER A 300 -5.35 17.02 16.15
CA SER A 300 -5.80 15.71 16.58
C SER A 300 -7.32 15.62 16.41
N LYS A 301 -7.77 14.59 15.72
CA LYS A 301 -9.19 14.39 15.46
C LYS A 301 -9.54 12.91 15.52
N SER A 302 -10.64 12.61 16.24
CA SER A 302 -11.28 11.31 16.23
C SER A 302 -12.66 11.43 15.59
N GLN A 303 -13.00 10.53 14.70
CA GLN A 303 -14.26 10.53 13.99
C GLN A 303 -14.67 9.13 13.52
N ALA A 304 -15.96 8.92 13.41
CA ALA A 304 -16.48 7.81 12.62
C ALA A 304 -16.54 8.20 11.15
N SER A 305 -16.30 7.25 10.28
CA SER A 305 -16.46 7.40 8.84
C SER A 305 -17.19 6.19 8.26
N ALA A 306 -17.89 6.40 7.16
CA ALA A 306 -18.42 5.31 6.36
C ALA A 306 -17.55 5.17 5.11
N TYR A 307 -17.25 3.94 4.73
CA TYR A 307 -16.41 3.62 3.60
C TYR A 307 -17.13 2.67 2.64
N GLY A 308 -16.98 2.94 1.36
CA GLY A 308 -17.48 2.07 0.31
C GLY A 308 -16.49 1.98 -0.85
N LYS A 309 -16.36 0.79 -1.40
CA LYS A 309 -15.58 0.52 -2.61
C LYS A 309 -16.35 -0.43 -3.49
N ILE A 310 -16.36 -0.16 -4.78
CA ILE A 310 -16.89 -1.07 -5.80
C ILE A 310 -16.01 -1.00 -7.04
N GLY A 311 -15.81 -2.11 -7.69
CA GLY A 311 -15.02 -2.20 -8.90
C GLY A 311 -15.17 -3.53 -9.60
N PHE A 312 -14.44 -3.64 -10.70
CA PHE A 312 -14.27 -4.90 -11.43
C PHE A 312 -12.80 -5.18 -11.67
N GLU A 313 -12.51 -6.44 -11.88
CA GLU A 313 -11.20 -6.95 -12.23
C GLU A 313 -11.34 -7.88 -13.44
N TYR A 314 -10.51 -7.68 -14.43
CA TYR A 314 -10.40 -8.52 -15.60
C TYR A 314 -9.02 -9.19 -15.63
N ILE A 315 -9.01 -10.50 -15.79
CA ILE A 315 -7.81 -11.34 -15.85
C ILE A 315 -7.71 -11.86 -17.28
N PHE A 316 -6.53 -11.80 -17.93
CA PHE A 316 -6.34 -12.19 -19.33
C PHE A 316 -4.97 -12.78 -19.62
#